data_e96ebbe5d3b142c54b73df9b9c8210fa
#
_entry.id   e96ebbe5d3b142c54b73df9b9c8210fa
#
_cell.length_a   1.000
_cell.length_b   1.000
_cell.length_c   1.000
_cell.angle_alpha   90.00
_cell.angle_beta   90.00
_cell.angle_gamma   90.00
#
_symmetry.space_group_name_H-M   'P 1'
#
loop_
_entity.id
_entity.type
_entity.pdbx_description
1 polymer ?
#
loop_
_entity_poly.entity_id
_entity_poly.type
_entity_poly.pdbx_seq_one_letter_code
_entity_poly.pdbx_strand_id
1 'polypeptide(L)'
;MSEEIRYFNSLDAANILGVNVSTIKRWTEEGKLECIKTAGGHRKFLMQHLADFLKTHKKDTSKVNLFPVEDDADLEISHHILKKNYNHLIRYIHDQALLGHRAQVQKALNGMYLGQYPLHLIYDKIITPILWRIGDMWESGEHTIIEEHFITQTVRDAIVRLQGIINLPSRKQGKAFCLIM
;
A
#
# COMPACT_ATOMS: atom_id res chain seq x y z
N MET A 1 2.29 -20.13 -8.74
CA MET A 1 2.11 -19.75 -7.33
C MET A 1 0.84 -18.93 -7.27
N SER A 2 -0.22 -19.44 -6.63
CA SER A 2 -1.46 -18.70 -6.44
C SER A 2 -1.19 -17.51 -5.53
N GLU A 3 -1.40 -16.30 -6.05
CA GLU A 3 -1.38 -15.08 -5.22
C GLU A 3 -2.44 -15.24 -4.13
N GLU A 4 -2.00 -15.22 -2.89
CA GLU A 4 -2.89 -15.29 -1.74
C GLU A 4 -3.58 -13.93 -1.60
N ILE A 5 -4.79 -13.82 -2.14
CA ILE A 5 -5.60 -12.61 -2.06
C ILE A 5 -5.89 -12.33 -0.59
N ARG A 6 -5.33 -11.24 -0.06
CA ARG A 6 -5.52 -10.83 1.33
C ARG A 6 -6.89 -10.17 1.50
N TYR A 7 -7.74 -10.81 2.30
CA TYR A 7 -9.04 -10.28 2.67
C TYR A 7 -9.00 -9.64 4.04
N PHE A 8 -9.70 -8.52 4.19
CA PHE A 8 -9.99 -7.88 5.46
C PHE A 8 -11.36 -8.32 5.97
N ASN A 9 -11.50 -8.56 7.27
CA ASN A 9 -12.79 -8.80 7.88
C ASN A 9 -13.50 -7.47 8.23
N SER A 10 -14.71 -7.52 8.82
CA SER A 10 -15.47 -6.32 9.16
C SER A 10 -14.82 -5.48 10.27
N LEU A 11 -14.04 -6.10 11.15
CA LEU A 11 -13.31 -5.38 12.20
C LEU A 11 -12.11 -4.63 11.60
N ASP A 12 -11.35 -5.29 10.71
CA ASP A 12 -10.25 -4.66 10.00
C ASP A 12 -10.74 -3.46 9.17
N ALA A 13 -11.83 -3.65 8.43
CA ALA A 13 -12.45 -2.57 7.64
C ALA A 13 -12.92 -1.41 8.52
N ALA A 14 -13.47 -1.70 9.69
CA ALA A 14 -13.90 -0.69 10.66
C ALA A 14 -12.71 0.12 11.19
N ASN A 15 -11.63 -0.57 11.56
CA ASN A 15 -10.38 0.05 12.02
C ASN A 15 -9.77 0.95 10.92
N ILE A 16 -9.64 0.45 9.69
CA ILE A 16 -9.10 1.21 8.54
C ILE A 16 -9.97 2.45 8.25
N LEU A 17 -11.28 2.29 8.23
CA LEU A 17 -12.21 3.40 7.92
C LEU A 17 -12.50 4.31 9.12
N GLY A 18 -11.97 4.03 10.31
CA GLY A 18 -12.13 4.81 11.53
C GLY A 18 -13.60 4.88 12.01
N VAL A 19 -14.31 3.75 11.94
CA VAL A 19 -15.74 3.66 12.29
C VAL A 19 -16.06 2.38 13.07
N ASN A 20 -17.25 2.27 13.63
CA ASN A 20 -17.71 1.06 14.29
C ASN A 20 -18.07 -0.04 13.27
N VAL A 21 -17.95 -1.30 13.68
CA VAL A 21 -18.33 -2.48 12.87
C VAL A 21 -19.82 -2.42 12.44
N SER A 22 -20.70 -1.89 13.29
CA SER A 22 -22.11 -1.67 12.94
C SER A 22 -22.30 -0.73 11.77
N THR A 23 -21.45 0.28 11.65
CA THR A 23 -21.43 1.22 10.51
C THR A 23 -20.99 0.51 9.23
N ILE A 24 -19.96 -0.37 9.30
CA ILE A 24 -19.54 -1.21 8.18
C ILE A 24 -20.70 -2.10 7.69
N LYS A 25 -21.40 -2.76 8.62
CA LYS A 25 -22.58 -3.59 8.28
C LYS A 25 -23.63 -2.78 7.54
N ARG A 26 -24.01 -1.63 8.09
CA ARG A 26 -24.99 -0.73 7.48
C ARG A 26 -24.56 -0.30 6.07
N TRP A 27 -23.32 0.15 5.88
CA TRP A 27 -22.83 0.59 4.57
C TRP A 27 -22.82 -0.53 3.52
N THR A 28 -22.54 -1.78 3.94
CA THR A 28 -22.61 -2.91 3.02
C THR A 28 -24.04 -3.31 2.68
N GLU A 29 -24.99 -3.14 3.61
CA GLU A 29 -26.41 -3.38 3.38
C GLU A 29 -27.04 -2.29 2.49
N GLU A 30 -26.60 -1.06 2.64
CA GLU A 30 -26.99 0.08 1.79
C GLU A 30 -26.28 0.09 0.41
N GLY A 31 -25.39 -0.88 0.14
CA GLY A 31 -24.64 -0.94 -1.11
C GLY A 31 -23.59 0.17 -1.28
N LYS A 32 -23.28 0.93 -0.22
CA LYS A 32 -22.28 2.00 -0.23
C LYS A 32 -20.85 1.48 -0.17
N LEU A 33 -20.64 0.39 0.56
CA LEU A 33 -19.35 -0.28 0.71
C LEU A 33 -19.46 -1.69 0.13
N GLU A 34 -18.69 -1.97 -0.90
CA GLU A 34 -18.64 -3.27 -1.53
C GLU A 34 -17.98 -4.31 -0.64
N CYS A 35 -18.48 -5.53 -0.63
CA CYS A 35 -17.90 -6.65 0.10
C CYS A 35 -18.21 -7.98 -0.58
N ILE A 36 -17.39 -8.98 -0.30
CA ILE A 36 -17.62 -10.38 -0.67
C ILE A 36 -18.28 -11.06 0.54
N LYS A 37 -19.42 -11.69 0.36
CA LYS A 37 -20.07 -12.50 1.39
C LYS A 37 -19.69 -13.96 1.24
N THR A 38 -19.19 -14.56 2.32
CA THR A 38 -18.95 -16.01 2.35
C THR A 38 -20.26 -16.77 2.51
N ALA A 39 -20.25 -18.09 2.25
CA ALA A 39 -21.41 -18.95 2.46
C ALA A 39 -21.96 -18.88 3.91
N GLY A 40 -21.11 -18.63 4.91
CA GLY A 40 -21.49 -18.42 6.31
C GLY A 40 -21.95 -16.99 6.64
N GLY A 41 -22.15 -16.12 5.65
CA GLY A 41 -22.63 -14.75 5.83
C GLY A 41 -21.59 -13.75 6.33
N HIS A 42 -20.32 -14.15 6.49
CA HIS A 42 -19.25 -13.24 6.88
C HIS A 42 -18.86 -12.33 5.72
N ARG A 43 -18.67 -11.04 6.02
CA ARG A 43 -18.21 -10.03 5.06
C ARG A 43 -16.69 -10.06 4.98
N LYS A 44 -16.17 -10.10 3.75
CA LYS A 44 -14.75 -9.94 3.44
C LYS A 44 -14.56 -8.79 2.48
N PHE A 45 -13.53 -8.01 2.72
CA PHE A 45 -13.22 -6.80 1.95
C PHE A 45 -11.87 -6.97 1.27
N LEU A 46 -11.79 -6.54 0.02
CA LEU A 46 -10.52 -6.31 -0.65
C LEU A 46 -10.03 -4.89 -0.31
N MET A 47 -8.72 -4.67 -0.36
CA MET A 47 -8.13 -3.33 -0.23
C MET A 47 -8.78 -2.32 -1.19
N GLN A 48 -9.08 -2.77 -2.40
CA GLN A 48 -9.74 -1.98 -3.42
C GLN A 48 -11.13 -1.48 -2.99
N HIS A 49 -11.97 -2.33 -2.37
CA HIS A 49 -13.30 -1.92 -1.88
C HIS A 49 -13.19 -0.74 -0.91
N LEU A 50 -12.17 -0.78 -0.02
CA LEU A 50 -11.93 0.29 0.95
C LEU A 50 -11.42 1.56 0.28
N ALA A 51 -10.50 1.44 -0.66
CA ALA A 51 -9.95 2.56 -1.42
C ALA A 51 -11.01 3.25 -2.28
N ASP A 52 -11.85 2.49 -2.99
CA ASP A 52 -12.95 3.03 -3.82
C ASP A 52 -14.02 3.71 -2.96
N PHE A 53 -14.33 3.13 -1.79
CA PHE A 53 -15.22 3.76 -0.83
C PHE A 53 -14.70 5.12 -0.37
N LEU A 54 -13.43 5.22 0.02
CA LEU A 54 -12.79 6.47 0.45
C LEU A 54 -12.78 7.51 -0.66
N LYS A 55 -12.49 7.09 -1.90
CA LYS A 55 -12.48 7.95 -3.09
C LYS A 55 -13.87 8.52 -3.40
N THR A 56 -14.89 7.66 -3.37
CA THR A 56 -16.28 8.03 -3.73
C THR A 56 -16.92 8.91 -2.66
N HIS A 57 -16.68 8.62 -1.38
CA HIS A 57 -17.34 9.31 -0.27
C HIS A 57 -16.54 10.49 0.28
N LYS A 58 -15.42 10.88 -0.36
CA LYS A 58 -14.57 12.05 0.00
C LYS A 58 -14.40 12.20 1.53
N LYS A 59 -14.27 11.09 2.24
CA LYS A 59 -14.11 11.13 3.69
C LYS A 59 -12.83 11.85 4.03
N ASP A 60 -12.88 12.63 5.10
CA ASP A 60 -11.71 13.23 5.72
C ASP A 60 -10.72 12.11 6.10
N THR A 61 -9.62 12.04 5.37
CA THR A 61 -8.59 11.02 5.58
C THR A 61 -7.88 11.15 6.93
N SER A 62 -8.08 12.25 7.64
CA SER A 62 -7.54 12.47 8.99
C SER A 62 -8.09 11.48 10.04
N LYS A 63 -9.23 10.83 9.75
CA LYS A 63 -9.86 9.82 10.62
C LYS A 63 -9.64 8.38 10.12
N VAL A 64 -8.91 8.19 9.02
CA VAL A 64 -8.66 6.89 8.42
C VAL A 64 -7.37 6.33 9.00
N ASN A 65 -7.45 5.18 9.63
CA ASN A 65 -6.27 4.40 9.96
C ASN A 65 -5.86 3.65 8.69
N LEU A 66 -4.78 4.09 8.03
CA LEU A 66 -4.32 3.54 6.74
C LEU A 66 -4.03 2.04 6.80
N PHE A 67 -3.81 1.52 8.00
CA PHE A 67 -3.66 0.09 8.32
C PHE A 67 -3.87 -0.11 9.84
N PRO A 68 -4.08 -1.36 10.31
CA PRO A 68 -4.11 -1.65 11.73
C PRO A 68 -2.79 -1.20 12.39
N VAL A 69 -2.91 -0.39 13.42
CA VAL A 69 -1.75 0.10 14.20
C VAL A 69 -1.46 -0.95 15.26
N GLU A 70 -0.29 -1.56 15.19
CA GLU A 70 0.16 -2.61 16.10
C GLU A 70 1.23 -2.08 17.07
N ASP A 71 1.98 -1.04 16.66
CA ASP A 71 3.06 -0.43 17.41
C ASP A 71 3.23 1.07 17.11
N ASP A 72 4.18 1.72 17.79
CA ASP A 72 4.47 3.15 17.60
C ASP A 72 5.05 3.45 16.22
N ALA A 73 5.75 2.51 15.60
CA ALA A 73 6.28 2.67 14.24
C ALA A 73 5.15 2.74 13.21
N ASP A 74 4.07 2.00 13.43
CA ASP A 74 2.86 2.08 12.60
C ASP A 74 2.17 3.44 12.71
N LEU A 75 2.13 4.03 13.91
CA LEU A 75 1.60 5.38 14.11
C LEU A 75 2.46 6.41 13.38
N GLU A 76 3.77 6.31 13.51
CA GLU A 76 4.72 7.22 12.88
C GLU A 76 4.59 7.17 11.35
N ILE A 77 4.62 5.98 10.76
CA ILE A 77 4.51 5.85 9.30
C ILE A 77 3.14 6.32 8.78
N SER A 78 2.05 6.04 9.50
CA SER A 78 0.72 6.56 9.18
C SER A 78 0.71 8.08 9.14
N HIS A 79 1.32 8.73 10.16
CA HIS A 79 1.44 10.18 10.22
C HIS A 79 2.19 10.74 9.01
N HIS A 80 3.34 10.14 8.65
CA HIS A 80 4.13 10.58 7.51
C HIS A 80 3.43 10.36 6.16
N ILE A 81 2.63 9.30 6.02
CA ILE A 81 1.78 9.09 4.85
C ILE A 81 0.73 10.19 4.77
N LEU A 82 -0.01 10.48 5.85
CA LEU A 82 -1.04 11.51 5.87
C LEU A 82 -0.49 12.92 5.59
N LYS A 83 0.72 13.21 6.06
CA LYS A 83 1.43 14.48 5.83
C LYS A 83 2.15 14.56 4.48
N LYS A 84 2.17 13.48 3.70
CA LYS A 84 2.90 13.37 2.42
C LYS A 84 4.39 13.70 2.56
N ASN A 85 5.00 13.23 3.66
CA ASN A 85 6.42 13.43 3.92
C ASN A 85 7.25 12.43 3.11
N TYR A 86 7.46 12.73 1.82
CA TYR A 86 8.14 11.83 0.87
C TYR A 86 9.55 11.44 1.33
N ASN A 87 10.32 12.38 1.89
CA ASN A 87 11.70 12.10 2.32
C ASN A 87 11.75 11.06 3.44
N HIS A 88 10.82 11.15 4.40
CA HIS A 88 10.71 10.14 5.46
C HIS A 88 10.25 8.79 4.91
N LEU A 89 9.24 8.79 4.03
CA LEU A 89 8.71 7.57 3.42
C LEU A 89 9.78 6.82 2.60
N ILE A 90 10.59 7.54 1.82
CA ILE A 90 11.71 6.98 1.05
C ILE A 90 12.70 6.30 1.99
N ARG A 91 13.13 7.01 3.04
CA ARG A 91 14.09 6.47 4.02
C ARG A 91 13.53 5.25 4.73
N TYR A 92 12.29 5.35 5.24
CA TYR A 92 11.63 4.25 5.94
C TYR A 92 11.55 2.99 5.06
N ILE A 93 11.07 3.11 3.81
CA ILE A 93 10.94 1.95 2.92
C ILE A 93 12.31 1.36 2.58
N HIS A 94 13.31 2.20 2.31
CA HIS A 94 14.68 1.75 2.07
C HIS A 94 15.22 0.94 3.28
N ASP A 95 15.12 1.49 4.50
CA ASP A 95 15.64 0.87 5.71
C ASP A 95 14.90 -0.44 6.05
N GLN A 96 13.57 -0.46 5.90
CA GLN A 96 12.79 -1.68 6.08
C GLN A 96 13.11 -2.74 5.02
N ALA A 97 13.40 -2.33 3.77
CA ALA A 97 13.79 -3.25 2.73
C ALA A 97 15.18 -3.84 2.97
N LEU A 98 16.13 -3.03 3.46
CA LEU A 98 17.47 -3.47 3.85
C LEU A 98 17.42 -4.52 4.98
N LEU A 99 16.52 -4.32 5.95
CA LEU A 99 16.28 -5.27 7.04
C LEU A 99 15.46 -6.51 6.63
N GLY A 100 14.97 -6.57 5.39
CA GLY A 100 14.12 -7.66 4.91
C GLY A 100 12.70 -7.66 5.44
N HIS A 101 12.26 -6.58 6.02
CA HIS A 101 10.93 -6.42 6.60
C HIS A 101 9.85 -6.20 5.52
N ARG A 102 9.64 -7.21 4.66
CA ARG A 102 8.71 -7.17 3.51
C ARG A 102 7.30 -6.73 3.89
N ALA A 103 6.82 -7.15 5.05
CA ALA A 103 5.48 -6.78 5.54
C ALA A 103 5.37 -5.28 5.79
N GLN A 104 6.40 -4.64 6.33
CA GLN A 104 6.42 -3.20 6.62
C GLN A 104 6.50 -2.37 5.33
N VAL A 105 7.32 -2.79 4.36
CA VAL A 105 7.36 -2.18 3.03
C VAL A 105 5.98 -2.25 2.36
N GLN A 106 5.34 -3.42 2.38
CA GLN A 106 4.00 -3.61 1.82
C GLN A 106 2.95 -2.75 2.55
N LYS A 107 3.02 -2.69 3.90
CA LYS A 107 2.13 -1.88 4.74
C LYS A 107 2.22 -0.40 4.35
N ALA A 108 3.43 0.13 4.15
CA ALA A 108 3.64 1.50 3.73
C ALA A 108 3.05 1.80 2.34
N LEU A 109 3.30 0.94 1.33
CA LEU A 109 2.75 1.12 -0.02
C LEU A 109 1.23 1.02 -0.03
N ASN A 110 0.65 0.06 0.68
CA ASN A 110 -0.80 -0.08 0.83
C ASN A 110 -1.42 1.13 1.53
N GLY A 111 -0.75 1.64 2.57
CA GLY A 111 -1.16 2.83 3.30
C GLY A 111 -1.19 4.08 2.41
N MET A 112 -0.19 4.26 1.55
CA MET A 112 -0.19 5.35 0.56
C MET A 112 -1.35 5.22 -0.43
N TYR A 113 -1.64 4.00 -0.92
CA TYR A 113 -2.76 3.76 -1.81
C TYR A 113 -4.11 4.07 -1.13
N LEU A 114 -4.31 3.63 0.12
CA LEU A 114 -5.50 3.99 0.93
C LEU A 114 -5.55 5.47 1.26
N GLY A 115 -4.40 6.12 1.49
CA GLY A 115 -4.25 7.55 1.68
C GLY A 115 -4.47 8.38 0.42
N GLN A 116 -4.99 7.74 -0.65
CA GLN A 116 -5.35 8.37 -1.92
C GLN A 116 -4.17 9.03 -2.64
N TYR A 117 -2.96 8.46 -2.49
CA TYR A 117 -1.85 8.86 -3.34
C TYR A 117 -2.14 8.43 -4.80
N PRO A 118 -2.06 9.32 -5.78
CA PRO A 118 -2.06 8.92 -7.18
C PRO A 118 -0.91 7.94 -7.45
N LEU A 119 -1.18 6.88 -8.20
CA LEU A 119 -0.16 5.85 -8.48
C LEU A 119 1.13 6.42 -9.05
N HIS A 120 1.03 7.38 -9.98
CA HIS A 120 2.22 8.02 -10.55
C HIS A 120 3.08 8.69 -9.47
N LEU A 121 2.49 9.28 -8.41
CA LEU A 121 3.27 9.85 -7.31
C LEU A 121 3.94 8.77 -6.45
N ILE A 122 3.31 7.61 -6.25
CA ILE A 122 3.96 6.48 -5.57
C ILE A 122 5.20 6.05 -6.36
N TYR A 123 5.08 5.91 -7.69
CA TYR A 123 6.21 5.52 -8.52
C TYR A 123 7.27 6.63 -8.60
N ASP A 124 6.88 7.86 -8.97
CA ASP A 124 7.84 8.92 -9.29
C ASP A 124 8.47 9.55 -8.04
N LYS A 125 7.73 9.65 -6.92
CA LYS A 125 8.19 10.34 -5.69
C LYS A 125 8.64 9.41 -4.58
N ILE A 126 8.39 8.12 -4.69
CA ILE A 126 8.77 7.13 -3.68
C ILE A 126 9.65 6.05 -4.30
N ILE A 127 9.12 5.27 -5.24
CA ILE A 127 9.84 4.09 -5.76
C ILE A 127 11.10 4.49 -6.54
N THR A 128 10.98 5.42 -7.48
CA THR A 128 12.12 5.87 -8.30
C THR A 128 13.26 6.44 -7.44
N PRO A 129 13.01 7.37 -6.47
CA PRO A 129 14.07 7.84 -5.58
C PRO A 129 14.69 6.75 -4.69
N ILE A 130 13.91 5.74 -4.27
CA ILE A 130 14.46 4.59 -3.53
C ILE A 130 15.45 3.83 -4.41
N LEU A 131 15.06 3.50 -5.64
CA LEU A 131 15.92 2.75 -6.58
C LEU A 131 17.21 3.53 -6.92
N TRP A 132 17.11 4.83 -7.13
CA TRP A 132 18.29 5.69 -7.34
C TRP A 132 19.21 5.69 -6.12
N ARG A 133 18.63 5.88 -4.92
CA ARG A 133 19.40 5.83 -3.67
C ARG A 133 20.15 4.50 -3.49
N ILE A 134 19.51 3.39 -3.83
CA ILE A 134 20.12 2.05 -3.75
C ILE A 134 21.34 1.99 -4.72
N GLY A 135 21.18 2.48 -5.94
CA GLY A 135 22.25 2.55 -6.94
C GLY A 135 23.42 3.42 -6.50
N ASP A 136 23.14 4.64 -6.00
CA ASP A 136 24.14 5.57 -5.49
C ASP A 136 24.93 4.97 -4.32
N MET A 137 24.26 4.29 -3.38
CA MET A 137 24.89 3.67 -2.21
C MET A 137 25.71 2.43 -2.60
N TRP A 138 25.34 1.71 -3.65
CA TRP A 138 26.16 0.66 -4.22
C TRP A 138 27.40 1.23 -4.93
N GLU A 139 27.25 2.27 -5.73
CA GLU A 139 28.35 2.91 -6.45
C GLU A 139 29.38 3.55 -5.49
N SER A 140 28.91 4.15 -4.38
CA SER A 140 29.76 4.70 -3.32
C SER A 140 30.43 3.64 -2.43
N GLY A 141 30.02 2.37 -2.54
CA GLY A 141 30.49 1.28 -1.70
C GLY A 141 29.86 1.23 -0.31
N GLU A 142 28.82 2.01 -0.06
CA GLU A 142 28.05 1.96 1.20
C GLU A 142 27.21 0.69 1.31
N HIS A 143 26.79 0.14 0.16
CA HIS A 143 26.09 -1.16 0.05
C HIS A 143 26.90 -2.16 -0.76
N THR A 144 26.87 -3.41 -0.29
CA THR A 144 27.36 -4.54 -1.07
C THR A 144 26.36 -4.87 -2.20
N ILE A 145 26.83 -5.61 -3.20
CA ILE A 145 25.98 -6.09 -4.31
C ILE A 145 24.85 -6.99 -3.81
N ILE A 146 25.06 -7.70 -2.69
CA ILE A 146 24.05 -8.55 -2.06
C ILE A 146 22.96 -7.71 -1.43
N GLU A 147 23.32 -6.65 -0.72
CA GLU A 147 22.35 -5.71 -0.09
C GLU A 147 21.54 -4.98 -1.15
N GLU A 148 22.18 -4.49 -2.22
CA GLU A 148 21.50 -3.87 -3.37
C GLU A 148 20.43 -4.82 -3.95
N HIS A 149 20.81 -6.06 -4.28
CA HIS A 149 19.91 -7.06 -4.81
C HIS A 149 18.77 -7.39 -3.85
N PHE A 150 19.07 -7.50 -2.56
CA PHE A 150 18.09 -7.82 -1.53
C PHE A 150 17.04 -6.71 -1.36
N ILE A 151 17.49 -5.45 -1.29
CA ILE A 151 16.60 -4.29 -1.18
C ILE A 151 15.74 -4.17 -2.43
N THR A 152 16.35 -4.24 -3.60
CA THR A 152 15.66 -4.14 -4.90
C THR A 152 14.61 -5.23 -5.05
N GLN A 153 14.93 -6.47 -4.69
CA GLN A 153 13.98 -7.58 -4.73
C GLN A 153 12.80 -7.36 -3.76
N THR A 154 13.09 -6.87 -2.54
CA THR A 154 12.05 -6.59 -1.54
C THR A 154 11.08 -5.50 -2.01
N VAL A 155 11.62 -4.42 -2.58
CA VAL A 155 10.80 -3.32 -3.15
C VAL A 155 9.99 -3.82 -4.36
N ARG A 156 10.61 -4.60 -5.25
CA ARG A 156 9.93 -5.19 -6.42
C ARG A 156 8.77 -6.09 -6.02
N ASP A 157 8.97 -6.96 -5.03
CA ASP A 157 7.92 -7.86 -4.54
C ASP A 157 6.73 -7.05 -3.99
N ALA A 158 7.01 -5.96 -3.27
CA ALA A 158 5.96 -5.08 -2.74
C ALA A 158 5.20 -4.35 -3.86
N ILE A 159 5.88 -3.92 -4.93
CA ILE A 159 5.25 -3.32 -6.12
C ILE A 159 4.32 -4.33 -6.82
N VAL A 160 4.79 -5.55 -7.04
CA VAL A 160 3.98 -6.61 -7.69
C VAL A 160 2.72 -6.89 -6.88
N ARG A 161 2.83 -6.98 -5.55
CA ARG A 161 1.66 -7.16 -4.67
C ARG A 161 0.73 -5.95 -4.68
N LEU A 162 1.27 -4.73 -4.73
CA LEU A 162 0.45 -3.53 -4.87
C LEU A 162 -0.30 -3.54 -6.20
N GLN A 163 0.32 -3.94 -7.31
CA GLN A 163 -0.34 -4.06 -8.61
C GLN A 163 -1.50 -5.06 -8.60
N GLY A 164 -1.39 -6.15 -7.84
CA GLY A 164 -2.45 -7.14 -7.70
C GLY A 164 -3.71 -6.63 -6.98
N ILE A 165 -3.62 -5.50 -6.25
CA ILE A 165 -4.76 -4.91 -5.54
C ILE A 165 -5.31 -3.64 -6.21
N ILE A 166 -4.64 -3.14 -7.25
CA ILE A 166 -5.03 -1.93 -7.99
C ILE A 166 -5.98 -2.30 -9.12
N ASN A 167 -7.08 -1.58 -9.22
CA ASN A 167 -7.95 -1.67 -10.38
C ASN A 167 -7.29 -0.97 -11.58
N LEU A 168 -6.69 -1.74 -12.45
CA LEU A 168 -6.13 -1.21 -13.69
C LEU A 168 -7.28 -0.86 -14.65
N PRO A 169 -7.23 0.29 -15.35
CA PRO A 169 -8.25 0.65 -16.31
C PRO A 169 -8.36 -0.42 -17.39
N SER A 170 -9.60 -0.81 -17.73
CA SER A 170 -9.91 -1.83 -18.74
C SER A 170 -9.43 -1.47 -20.16
N ARG A 171 -9.11 -0.21 -20.41
CA ARG A 171 -8.57 0.29 -21.67
C ARG A 171 -7.06 0.46 -21.59
N LYS A 172 -6.32 -0.30 -22.40
CA LYS A 172 -4.89 -0.07 -22.63
C LYS A 172 -4.72 1.27 -23.36
N GLN A 173 -4.10 2.25 -22.69
CA GLN A 173 -3.88 3.58 -23.27
C GLN A 173 -2.58 3.67 -24.07
N GLY A 174 -1.78 2.60 -24.14
CA GLY A 174 -0.53 2.56 -24.89
C GLY A 174 0.28 1.29 -24.62
N LYS A 175 1.42 1.19 -25.29
CA LYS A 175 2.46 0.17 -25.04
C LYS A 175 3.70 0.86 -24.53
N ALA A 176 4.26 0.43 -23.40
CA ALA A 176 5.56 0.84 -22.94
C ALA A 176 6.59 -0.24 -23.31
N PHE A 177 7.70 0.16 -23.87
CA PHE A 177 8.86 -0.71 -24.14
C PHE A 177 9.98 -0.33 -23.17
N CYS A 178 10.45 -1.29 -22.38
CA CYS A 178 11.68 -1.14 -21.61
C CYS A 178 12.83 -1.76 -22.39
N LEU A 179 13.83 -0.95 -22.75
CA LEU A 179 15.10 -1.41 -23.26
C LEU A 179 16.06 -1.50 -22.07
N ILE A 180 16.53 -2.71 -21.80
CA ILE A 180 17.65 -2.93 -20.88
C ILE A 180 18.92 -2.85 -21.76
N MET A 181 19.72 -1.83 -21.55
CA MET A 181 21.06 -1.72 -22.14
C MET A 181 22.09 -2.27 -21.16
#